data_e74a16708567e40bc95535685a2a20a5
#
_entry.id   e74a16708567e40bc95535685a2a20a5
#
_cell.length_a   1.000
_cell.length_b   1.000
_cell.length_c   1.000
_cell.angle_alpha   90.00
_cell.angle_beta   90.00
_cell.angle_gamma   90.00
#
_symmetry.space_group_name_H-M   'P 1'
#
loop_
_entity.id
_entity.type
_entity.pdbx_description
1 polymer ?
#
loop_
_entity_poly.entity_id
_entity_poly.type
_entity_poly.pdbx_seq_one_letter_code
_entity_poly.pdbx_strand_id
1 'polypeptide(L)'
;MTRDSRTTHARFLVGVLALTLLLAGCSSEPTRDDGRVTLRFQSLAWQQESVEATKELVDEWNALHPEIRVEYVQGSWDSVHDQLLTSFEGGEAPDIVHDASDDLADFAYGGHLADLTDLLPERLTSDIPALSWESVTFGDGVYGVPFLQEPRVLIADAVRLKESGVRIPTPEHPWSWAEFRQVTKELSGDGRYGVAWPLKEPVSATLNLSLSAGGRLFHRGDDGKVTVRFEDGDEVVPRTISEQVSADRSASPTTLGSGGSDTLPGLFAGKYAMVPLGFSYRQQIVQQAPKGFRWQVLPAPAGAGGLAQGVSPQTLSVAEDCPHKKEAVAFLDFLLQPRNMVRLALGDWMLPTGRQALADPALRTPEHGWATGTALAAHLRPAPAQSVRGYPEWKDKVATPALQEYYSGAIGLGELRKRLEKDGNLVLARYQR
;
A
#
# COMPACT_ATOMS: atom_id res chain seq x y z
N MET A 1 -73.50 -35.72 14.76
CA MET A 1 -73.51 -37.20 14.74
C MET A 1 -72.10 -37.64 15.07
N THR A 2 -71.96 -38.01 16.26
CA THR A 2 -71.55 -39.26 16.89
C THR A 2 -70.05 -39.51 16.83
N ARG A 3 -69.40 -39.37 17.99
CA ARG A 3 -68.92 -40.43 18.91
C ARG A 3 -67.68 -41.17 18.36
N ASP A 4 -66.63 -41.47 19.10
CA ASP A 4 -66.36 -41.83 20.48
C ASP A 4 -64.83 -41.80 20.73
N SER A 5 -64.36 -41.26 21.74
CA SER A 5 -63.77 -41.63 23.03
C SER A 5 -63.08 -43.01 23.15
N ARG A 6 -62.00 -42.96 23.93
CA ARG A 6 -61.22 -44.07 24.57
C ARG A 6 -59.98 -44.49 23.77
N THR A 7 -58.78 -44.47 24.31
CA THR A 7 -58.32 -45.04 25.59
C THR A 7 -56.96 -44.45 25.98
N THR A 8 -56.91 -44.10 27.22
CA THR A 8 -55.78 -43.73 28.05
C THR A 8 -54.95 -44.97 28.48
N HIS A 9 -53.67 -44.70 28.81
CA HIS A 9 -52.72 -45.54 29.56
C HIS A 9 -52.00 -46.66 28.82
N ALA A 10 -50.77 -46.36 28.38
CA ALA A 10 -49.58 -47.20 28.51
C ALA A 10 -48.40 -46.64 27.70
N ARG A 11 -47.72 -45.62 28.17
CA ARG A 11 -46.41 -45.19 27.62
C ARG A 11 -45.71 -44.27 28.60
N PHE A 12 -45.50 -44.72 29.81
CA PHE A 12 -44.67 -44.04 30.81
C PHE A 12 -43.61 -45.02 31.34
N LEU A 13 -42.73 -45.54 30.46
CA LEU A 13 -41.57 -46.36 30.90
C LEU A 13 -40.49 -46.60 29.86
N VAL A 14 -40.39 -45.82 28.79
CA VAL A 14 -39.32 -45.97 27.81
C VAL A 14 -38.49 -44.66 27.60
N GLY A 15 -38.80 -43.63 28.39
CA GLY A 15 -38.18 -42.28 28.23
C GLY A 15 -36.93 -42.00 29.06
N VAL A 16 -36.41 -42.91 29.87
CA VAL A 16 -35.28 -42.63 30.79
C VAL A 16 -33.96 -43.32 30.38
N LEU A 17 -33.95 -44.19 29.39
CA LEU A 17 -32.74 -44.92 28.98
C LEU A 17 -32.08 -44.39 27.69
N ALA A 18 -32.60 -43.32 27.09
CA ALA A 18 -32.04 -42.71 25.87
C ALA A 18 -31.30 -41.38 26.09
N LEU A 19 -31.18 -40.89 27.32
CA LEU A 19 -30.54 -39.59 27.63
C LEU A 19 -29.15 -39.70 28.27
N THR A 20 -28.56 -40.90 28.33
CA THR A 20 -27.22 -41.14 28.92
C THR A 20 -26.17 -41.54 27.90
N LEU A 21 -26.44 -41.45 26.59
CA LEU A 21 -25.52 -41.86 25.53
C LEU A 21 -25.09 -40.69 24.60
N LEU A 22 -25.34 -39.43 24.96
CA LEU A 22 -24.94 -38.25 24.18
C LEU A 22 -23.87 -37.36 24.87
N LEU A 23 -23.20 -37.87 25.89
CA LEU A 23 -22.12 -37.18 26.62
C LEU A 23 -20.73 -37.81 26.41
N ALA A 24 -20.56 -38.62 25.38
CA ALA A 24 -19.26 -39.18 25.03
C ALA A 24 -18.92 -38.81 23.60
N GLY A 25 -18.25 -37.69 23.40
CA GLY A 25 -17.76 -37.38 22.06
C GLY A 25 -17.33 -35.96 21.78
N CYS A 26 -16.82 -35.22 22.74
CA CYS A 26 -15.90 -34.10 22.47
C CYS A 26 -14.65 -34.32 23.31
N SER A 27 -13.94 -35.41 23.05
CA SER A 27 -12.51 -35.42 23.26
C SER A 27 -11.91 -34.71 22.06
N SER A 28 -11.72 -33.38 22.14
CA SER A 28 -10.63 -32.74 21.42
C SER A 28 -9.41 -33.56 21.79
N GLU A 29 -8.86 -34.30 20.81
CA GLU A 29 -7.52 -34.84 20.95
C GLU A 29 -6.64 -33.68 21.44
N PRO A 30 -5.90 -33.84 22.54
CA PRO A 30 -4.88 -32.85 22.86
C PRO A 30 -3.98 -32.81 21.65
N THR A 31 -3.94 -31.65 20.95
CA THR A 31 -2.85 -31.34 20.04
C THR A 31 -1.60 -31.67 20.81
N ARG A 32 -0.91 -32.73 20.41
CA ARG A 32 0.41 -33.02 20.94
C ARG A 32 1.21 -31.76 20.70
N ASP A 33 1.51 -31.05 21.77
CA ASP A 33 2.56 -30.07 21.78
C ASP A 33 3.82 -30.87 21.41
N ASP A 34 4.18 -30.80 20.13
CA ASP A 34 5.36 -31.51 19.60
C ASP A 34 6.64 -30.75 19.93
N GLY A 35 6.56 -29.73 20.79
CA GLY A 35 7.67 -28.89 21.23
C GLY A 35 8.16 -27.90 20.15
N ARG A 36 7.40 -27.75 19.06
CA ARG A 36 7.72 -26.78 17.99
C ARG A 36 7.10 -25.43 18.30
N VAL A 37 7.87 -24.38 17.97
CA VAL A 37 7.32 -23.03 17.88
C VAL A 37 6.48 -22.93 16.60
N THR A 38 5.26 -22.46 16.71
CA THR A 38 4.41 -22.17 15.56
C THR A 38 4.15 -20.67 15.51
N LEU A 39 4.42 -20.05 14.36
CA LEU A 39 4.20 -18.64 14.07
C LEU A 39 3.16 -18.49 12.97
N ARG A 40 2.18 -17.65 13.18
CA ARG A 40 1.18 -17.29 12.16
C ARG A 40 1.68 -16.04 11.42
N PHE A 41 1.93 -16.17 10.14
CA PHE A 41 2.36 -15.07 9.26
C PHE A 41 1.22 -14.65 8.32
N GLN A 42 0.62 -13.49 8.57
CA GLN A 42 -0.33 -12.87 7.64
C GLN A 42 0.42 -12.15 6.54
N SER A 43 0.12 -12.50 5.30
CA SER A 43 0.65 -11.84 4.10
C SER A 43 -0.46 -11.15 3.32
N LEU A 44 -0.21 -9.92 2.88
CA LEU A 44 -1.10 -9.16 1.98
C LEU A 44 -0.71 -9.29 0.51
N ALA A 45 0.21 -10.20 0.17
CA ALA A 45 0.48 -10.56 -1.21
C ALA A 45 -0.83 -10.97 -1.89
N TRP A 46 -1.17 -10.35 -3.05
CA TRP A 46 -2.44 -10.56 -3.71
C TRP A 46 -2.32 -10.95 -5.18
N GLN A 47 -1.21 -10.59 -5.80
CA GLN A 47 -0.87 -11.02 -7.15
C GLN A 47 -0.42 -12.48 -7.11
N GLN A 48 -0.78 -13.27 -8.09
CA GLN A 48 -0.53 -14.72 -8.06
C GLN A 48 0.95 -15.03 -7.84
N GLU A 49 1.85 -14.39 -8.61
CA GLU A 49 3.28 -14.61 -8.50
C GLU A 49 3.84 -14.18 -7.13
N SER A 50 3.27 -13.13 -6.53
CA SER A 50 3.65 -12.68 -5.18
C SER A 50 3.23 -13.68 -4.11
N VAL A 51 2.00 -14.19 -4.20
CA VAL A 51 1.48 -15.23 -3.30
C VAL A 51 2.31 -16.50 -3.39
N GLU A 52 2.62 -16.94 -4.62
CA GLU A 52 3.44 -18.12 -4.87
C GLU A 52 4.85 -17.95 -4.30
N ALA A 53 5.53 -16.82 -4.61
CA ALA A 53 6.88 -16.53 -4.08
C ALA A 53 6.91 -16.50 -2.56
N THR A 54 5.89 -15.91 -1.92
CA THR A 54 5.80 -15.85 -0.46
C THR A 54 5.61 -17.24 0.15
N LYS A 55 4.72 -18.05 -0.40
CA LYS A 55 4.48 -19.43 0.08
C LYS A 55 5.70 -20.32 -0.11
N GLU A 56 6.38 -20.23 -1.26
CA GLU A 56 7.62 -20.96 -1.50
C GLU A 56 8.69 -20.61 -0.46
N LEU A 57 8.82 -19.34 -0.07
CA LEU A 57 9.77 -18.91 0.96
C LEU A 57 9.37 -19.43 2.35
N VAL A 58 8.08 -19.47 2.67
CA VAL A 58 7.60 -20.10 3.91
C VAL A 58 7.91 -21.60 3.92
N ASP A 59 7.71 -22.30 2.81
CA ASP A 59 8.01 -23.71 2.69
C ASP A 59 9.53 -23.99 2.78
N GLU A 60 10.38 -23.14 2.15
CA GLU A 60 11.83 -23.20 2.28
C GLU A 60 12.28 -23.01 3.74
N TRP A 61 11.70 -22.02 4.45
CA TRP A 61 11.97 -21.81 5.87
C TRP A 61 11.59 -23.04 6.70
N ASN A 62 10.39 -23.56 6.53
CA ASN A 62 9.88 -24.70 7.28
C ASN A 62 10.70 -25.98 7.05
N ALA A 63 11.29 -26.12 5.86
CA ALA A 63 12.20 -27.22 5.55
C ALA A 63 13.58 -27.06 6.22
N LEU A 64 14.06 -25.83 6.38
CA LEU A 64 15.37 -25.52 6.99
C LEU A 64 15.31 -25.47 8.52
N HIS A 65 14.15 -25.15 9.10
CA HIS A 65 13.93 -24.91 10.53
C HIS A 65 12.81 -25.80 11.07
N PRO A 66 13.03 -27.11 11.23
CA PRO A 66 12.00 -28.05 11.68
C PRO A 66 11.46 -27.75 13.08
N GLU A 67 12.20 -26.99 13.89
CA GLU A 67 11.82 -26.55 15.24
C GLU A 67 10.92 -25.29 15.27
N ILE A 68 10.86 -24.53 14.16
CA ILE A 68 10.07 -23.30 14.04
C ILE A 68 9.20 -23.37 12.79
N ARG A 69 7.92 -23.64 12.97
CA ARG A 69 6.96 -23.70 11.88
C ARG A 69 6.34 -22.33 11.64
N VAL A 70 6.35 -21.86 10.41
CA VAL A 70 5.58 -20.68 9.97
C VAL A 70 4.34 -21.14 9.21
N GLU A 71 3.17 -20.68 9.63
CA GLU A 71 1.88 -20.90 8.96
C GLU A 71 1.50 -19.65 8.18
N TYR A 72 1.42 -19.79 6.85
CA TYR A 72 0.98 -18.72 5.97
C TYR A 72 -0.51 -18.46 6.13
N VAL A 73 -0.89 -17.22 6.41
CA VAL A 73 -2.28 -16.75 6.48
C VAL A 73 -2.48 -15.70 5.38
N GLN A 74 -3.40 -15.95 4.46
CA GLN A 74 -3.75 -14.99 3.43
C GLN A 74 -4.60 -13.86 4.01
N GLY A 75 -4.10 -12.65 3.94
CA GLY A 75 -4.83 -11.41 4.23
C GLY A 75 -5.33 -10.72 2.96
N SER A 76 -5.95 -9.57 3.14
CA SER A 76 -6.43 -8.69 2.06
C SER A 76 -6.14 -7.24 2.41
N TRP A 77 -5.82 -6.42 1.41
CA TRP A 77 -5.68 -4.97 1.56
C TRP A 77 -7.00 -4.26 1.89
N ASP A 78 -8.15 -4.91 1.60
CA ASP A 78 -9.46 -4.33 1.90
C ASP A 78 -9.68 -4.25 3.40
N SER A 79 -9.79 -3.02 3.93
CA SER A 79 -10.02 -2.74 5.37
C SER A 79 -9.00 -3.40 6.31
N VAL A 80 -7.75 -3.56 5.87
CA VAL A 80 -6.70 -4.24 6.65
C VAL A 80 -6.50 -3.58 8.02
N HIS A 81 -6.49 -2.25 8.08
CA HIS A 81 -6.32 -1.51 9.34
C HIS A 81 -7.38 -1.91 10.39
N ASP A 82 -8.66 -1.87 10.02
CA ASP A 82 -9.76 -2.21 10.94
C ASP A 82 -9.74 -3.69 11.34
N GLN A 83 -9.36 -4.57 10.40
CA GLN A 83 -9.26 -6.01 10.65
C GLN A 83 -8.12 -6.31 11.62
N LEU A 84 -6.95 -5.71 11.43
CA LEU A 84 -5.81 -5.87 12.33
C LEU A 84 -6.11 -5.28 13.72
N LEU A 85 -6.67 -4.08 13.79
CA LEU A 85 -7.04 -3.48 15.07
C LEU A 85 -8.00 -4.37 15.84
N THR A 86 -9.04 -4.90 15.18
CA THR A 86 -9.99 -5.83 15.80
C THR A 86 -9.30 -7.11 16.28
N SER A 87 -8.35 -7.66 15.49
CA SER A 87 -7.65 -8.89 15.87
C SER A 87 -6.66 -8.67 17.03
N PHE A 88 -6.00 -7.52 17.09
CA PHE A 88 -5.14 -7.13 18.22
C PHE A 88 -5.96 -7.00 19.51
N GLU A 89 -7.07 -6.26 19.45
CA GLU A 89 -7.95 -6.07 20.63
C GLU A 89 -8.60 -7.39 21.07
N GLY A 90 -8.86 -8.31 20.13
CA GLY A 90 -9.42 -9.62 20.41
C GLY A 90 -8.42 -10.67 20.90
N GLY A 91 -7.12 -10.40 20.87
CA GLY A 91 -6.08 -11.39 21.18
C GLY A 91 -5.94 -12.51 20.15
N GLU A 92 -6.41 -12.28 18.92
CA GLU A 92 -6.41 -13.25 17.80
C GLU A 92 -5.45 -12.82 16.66
N ALA A 93 -4.61 -11.82 16.93
CA ALA A 93 -3.69 -11.29 15.92
C ALA A 93 -2.70 -12.37 15.44
N PRO A 94 -2.27 -12.33 14.17
CA PRO A 94 -1.11 -13.10 13.70
C PRO A 94 0.16 -12.67 14.43
N ASP A 95 1.12 -13.58 14.60
CA ASP A 95 2.42 -13.26 15.21
C ASP A 95 3.25 -12.30 14.36
N ILE A 96 3.15 -12.46 13.04
CA ILE A 96 3.82 -11.61 12.05
C ILE A 96 2.76 -11.04 11.12
N VAL A 97 2.74 -9.72 10.99
CA VAL A 97 1.79 -9.00 10.15
C VAL A 97 2.49 -8.26 9.01
N HIS A 98 1.92 -8.39 7.82
CA HIS A 98 2.28 -7.60 6.65
C HIS A 98 1.27 -6.45 6.52
N ASP A 99 1.78 -5.22 6.43
CA ASP A 99 0.94 -4.03 6.26
C ASP A 99 1.69 -2.92 5.52
N ALA A 100 1.03 -1.80 5.25
CA ALA A 100 1.68 -0.57 4.81
C ALA A 100 2.18 0.24 6.01
N SER A 101 3.27 0.98 5.82
CA SER A 101 3.84 1.80 6.89
C SER A 101 2.92 2.94 7.38
N ASP A 102 1.90 3.30 6.61
CA ASP A 102 0.93 4.35 6.98
C ASP A 102 0.10 4.01 8.21
N ASP A 103 -0.15 2.72 8.46
CA ASP A 103 -0.99 2.24 9.56
C ASP A 103 -0.18 1.95 10.84
N LEU A 104 1.16 1.76 10.70
CA LEU A 104 2.01 1.35 11.81
C LEU A 104 2.01 2.33 12.99
N ALA A 105 1.87 3.62 12.75
CA ALA A 105 1.86 4.62 13.81
C ALA A 105 0.74 4.36 14.83
N ASP A 106 -0.46 4.06 14.36
CA ASP A 106 -1.61 3.82 15.23
C ASP A 106 -1.43 2.51 16.02
N PHE A 107 -0.90 1.47 15.39
CA PHE A 107 -0.62 0.18 16.04
C PHE A 107 0.54 0.26 17.05
N ALA A 108 1.62 0.97 16.71
CA ALA A 108 2.76 1.16 17.61
C ALA A 108 2.39 1.96 18.86
N TYR A 109 1.69 3.09 18.68
CA TYR A 109 1.20 3.89 19.80
C TYR A 109 0.06 3.22 20.59
N GLY A 110 -0.69 2.32 19.95
CA GLY A 110 -1.67 1.46 20.60
C GLY A 110 -1.04 0.34 21.45
N GLY A 111 0.28 0.10 21.33
CA GLY A 111 0.96 -0.98 22.03
C GLY A 111 0.69 -2.37 21.44
N HIS A 112 0.29 -2.43 20.18
CA HIS A 112 -0.04 -3.68 19.48
C HIS A 112 1.16 -4.35 18.80
N LEU A 113 2.24 -3.58 18.56
CA LEU A 113 3.44 -4.06 17.87
C LEU A 113 4.64 -4.11 18.82
N ALA A 114 5.46 -5.13 18.66
CA ALA A 114 6.71 -5.28 19.38
C ALA A 114 7.75 -4.26 18.93
N ASP A 115 8.49 -3.70 19.88
CA ASP A 115 9.71 -2.96 19.59
C ASP A 115 10.82 -3.93 19.17
N LEU A 116 11.28 -3.79 17.94
CA LEU A 116 12.28 -4.64 17.32
C LEU A 116 13.72 -4.08 17.42
N THR A 117 13.91 -2.92 18.05
CA THR A 117 15.19 -2.19 18.07
C THR A 117 16.39 -3.08 18.44
N ASP A 118 16.27 -3.85 19.52
CA ASP A 118 17.32 -4.73 20.00
C ASP A 118 17.28 -6.16 19.41
N LEU A 119 16.29 -6.45 18.58
CA LEU A 119 16.07 -7.77 18.00
C LEU A 119 16.56 -7.88 16.55
N LEU A 120 16.62 -6.75 15.85
CA LEU A 120 16.97 -6.72 14.43
C LEU A 120 18.46 -7.01 14.20
N PRO A 121 18.82 -7.93 13.30
CA PRO A 121 20.20 -8.20 12.97
C PRO A 121 20.86 -7.05 12.20
N GLU A 122 22.14 -6.78 12.44
CA GLU A 122 22.93 -5.73 11.80
C GLU A 122 22.86 -5.80 10.27
N ARG A 123 22.76 -6.99 9.71
CA ARG A 123 22.60 -7.17 8.26
C ARG A 123 21.40 -6.41 7.71
N LEU A 124 20.24 -6.49 8.35
CA LEU A 124 19.04 -5.77 7.92
C LEU A 124 19.17 -4.27 8.14
N THR A 125 19.62 -3.87 9.32
CA THR A 125 19.72 -2.44 9.68
C THR A 125 20.74 -1.68 8.83
N SER A 126 21.80 -2.35 8.37
CA SER A 126 22.84 -1.76 7.51
C SER A 126 22.47 -1.76 6.02
N ASP A 127 21.72 -2.74 5.53
CA ASP A 127 21.39 -2.85 4.09
C ASP A 127 20.24 -1.94 3.67
N ILE A 128 19.24 -1.75 4.53
CA ILE A 128 18.09 -0.88 4.27
C ILE A 128 18.47 0.58 4.53
N PRO A 129 18.15 1.52 3.61
CA PRO A 129 18.47 2.94 3.79
C PRO A 129 17.82 3.56 5.05
N ALA A 130 18.52 4.49 5.72
CA ALA A 130 18.02 5.17 6.91
C ALA A 130 16.64 5.84 6.69
N LEU A 131 16.42 6.46 5.52
CA LEU A 131 15.14 7.06 5.16
C LEU A 131 13.97 6.04 5.13
N SER A 132 14.24 4.77 4.79
CA SER A 132 13.20 3.74 4.84
C SER A 132 12.87 3.34 6.27
N TRP A 133 13.87 3.36 7.18
CA TRP A 133 13.65 3.10 8.60
C TRP A 133 12.81 4.18 9.29
N GLU A 134 12.88 5.44 8.82
CA GLU A 134 12.01 6.50 9.33
C GLU A 134 10.51 6.15 9.24
N SER A 135 10.14 5.31 8.26
CA SER A 135 8.74 4.91 8.05
C SER A 135 8.19 3.93 9.09
N VAL A 136 9.05 3.33 9.90
CA VAL A 136 8.71 2.31 10.89
C VAL A 136 9.24 2.64 12.29
N THR A 137 9.82 3.84 12.47
CA THR A 137 10.38 4.30 13.74
C THR A 137 9.43 5.30 14.40
N PHE A 138 9.00 5.02 15.61
CA PHE A 138 8.10 5.86 16.40
C PHE A 138 8.66 6.05 17.81
N GLY A 139 8.93 7.31 18.20
CA GLY A 139 9.73 7.56 19.38
C GLY A 139 11.15 7.03 19.23
N ASP A 140 11.59 6.21 20.16
CA ASP A 140 12.92 5.58 20.14
C ASP A 140 12.86 4.11 19.63
N GLY A 141 11.66 3.58 19.32
CA GLY A 141 11.45 2.19 18.95
C GLY A 141 11.24 1.97 17.44
N VAL A 142 11.61 0.79 16.97
CA VAL A 142 11.42 0.29 15.60
C VAL A 142 10.33 -0.78 15.61
N TYR A 143 9.22 -0.56 14.89
CA TYR A 143 8.03 -1.41 14.99
C TYR A 143 7.72 -2.23 13.73
N GLY A 144 8.66 -2.31 12.80
CA GLY A 144 8.56 -3.13 11.61
C GLY A 144 9.82 -3.07 10.77
N VAL A 145 9.88 -3.88 9.72
CA VAL A 145 10.94 -3.87 8.73
C VAL A 145 10.34 -3.49 7.37
N PRO A 146 10.73 -2.36 6.78
CA PRO A 146 10.26 -1.98 5.45
C PRO A 146 10.94 -2.88 4.42
N PHE A 147 10.18 -3.50 3.49
CA PHE A 147 10.77 -4.49 2.59
C PHE A 147 10.48 -4.27 1.10
N LEU A 148 9.28 -3.79 0.74
CA LEU A 148 8.94 -3.45 -0.63
C LEU A 148 8.41 -2.01 -0.72
N GLN A 149 8.69 -1.35 -1.83
CA GLN A 149 8.27 0.03 -2.09
C GLN A 149 8.02 0.25 -3.57
N GLU A 150 7.21 1.24 -3.91
CA GLU A 150 6.96 1.54 -5.31
C GLU A 150 6.91 3.05 -5.59
N PRO A 151 7.63 3.53 -6.64
CA PRO A 151 7.41 4.88 -7.15
C PRO A 151 6.08 4.98 -7.87
N ARG A 152 5.50 6.17 -7.93
CA ARG A 152 4.51 6.49 -8.95
C ARG A 152 5.19 6.82 -10.25
N VAL A 153 4.68 6.26 -11.33
CA VAL A 153 5.21 6.38 -12.68
C VAL A 153 4.11 6.77 -13.66
N LEU A 154 4.47 7.28 -14.82
CA LEU A 154 3.54 7.43 -15.92
C LEU A 154 3.64 6.19 -16.80
N ILE A 155 2.55 5.43 -16.88
CA ILE A 155 2.42 4.37 -17.87
C ILE A 155 1.88 5.00 -19.15
N ALA A 156 2.60 4.86 -20.24
CA ALA A 156 2.32 5.57 -21.47
C ALA A 156 2.22 4.65 -22.69
N ASP A 157 1.32 5.00 -23.62
CA ASP A 157 1.28 4.43 -24.96
C ASP A 157 2.51 4.87 -25.74
N ALA A 158 3.44 3.94 -25.97
CA ALA A 158 4.73 4.23 -26.61
C ALA A 158 4.59 4.62 -28.09
N VAL A 159 3.57 4.11 -28.77
CA VAL A 159 3.32 4.44 -30.18
C VAL A 159 2.86 5.88 -30.29
N ARG A 160 1.87 6.25 -29.49
CA ARG A 160 1.28 7.60 -29.50
C ARG A 160 2.30 8.69 -29.11
N LEU A 161 3.14 8.41 -28.11
CA LEU A 161 4.22 9.33 -27.74
C LEU A 161 5.24 9.51 -28.88
N LYS A 162 5.63 8.41 -29.54
CA LYS A 162 6.55 8.46 -30.66
C LYS A 162 5.98 9.24 -31.85
N GLU A 163 4.73 9.02 -32.20
CA GLU A 163 4.05 9.67 -33.32
C GLU A 163 3.86 11.17 -33.08
N SER A 164 3.67 11.60 -31.83
CA SER A 164 3.53 13.01 -31.49
C SER A 164 4.86 13.80 -31.55
N GLY A 165 6.00 13.11 -31.55
CA GLY A 165 7.31 13.74 -31.56
C GLY A 165 7.70 14.45 -30.25
N VAL A 166 6.94 14.27 -29.17
CA VAL A 166 7.27 14.84 -27.85
C VAL A 166 8.56 14.21 -27.31
N ARG A 167 9.33 15.00 -26.57
CA ARG A 167 10.51 14.51 -25.86
C ARG A 167 10.11 13.45 -24.83
N ILE A 168 10.73 12.28 -24.87
CA ILE A 168 10.52 11.23 -23.88
C ILE A 168 11.34 11.56 -22.63
N PRO A 169 10.74 11.65 -21.45
CA PRO A 169 11.46 11.93 -20.21
C PRO A 169 12.21 10.70 -19.72
N THR A 170 13.35 10.94 -19.08
CA THR A 170 14.12 9.92 -18.36
C THR A 170 14.33 10.38 -16.91
N PRO A 171 14.77 9.51 -15.99
CA PRO A 171 15.10 9.94 -14.63
C PRO A 171 16.16 11.06 -14.57
N GLU A 172 17.10 11.10 -15.53
CA GLU A 172 18.13 12.14 -15.63
C GLU A 172 17.58 13.44 -16.24
N HIS A 173 16.57 13.33 -17.09
CA HIS A 173 15.93 14.43 -17.79
C HIS A 173 14.40 14.32 -17.72
N PRO A 174 13.81 14.44 -16.54
CA PRO A 174 12.34 14.37 -16.37
C PRO A 174 11.64 15.55 -17.05
N TRP A 175 10.35 15.42 -17.25
CA TRP A 175 9.52 16.61 -17.51
C TRP A 175 9.36 17.42 -16.23
N SER A 176 9.33 18.74 -16.35
CA SER A 176 8.76 19.58 -15.31
C SER A 176 7.22 19.44 -15.28
N TRP A 177 6.58 19.85 -14.19
CA TRP A 177 5.11 19.90 -14.11
C TRP A 177 4.50 20.74 -15.24
N ALA A 178 5.17 21.84 -15.64
CA ALA A 178 4.73 22.69 -16.75
C ALA A 178 4.87 21.99 -18.10
N GLU A 179 6.01 21.30 -18.36
CA GLU A 179 6.19 20.51 -19.57
C GLU A 179 5.20 19.35 -19.64
N PHE A 180 4.98 18.64 -18.54
CA PHE A 180 4.00 17.56 -18.48
C PHE A 180 2.59 18.07 -18.85
N ARG A 181 2.17 19.21 -18.28
CA ARG A 181 0.91 19.84 -18.64
C ARG A 181 0.83 20.19 -20.12
N GLN A 182 1.90 20.77 -20.69
CA GLN A 182 1.96 21.10 -22.10
C GLN A 182 1.89 19.84 -22.98
N VAL A 183 2.67 18.82 -22.66
CA VAL A 183 2.66 17.54 -23.40
C VAL A 183 1.28 16.88 -23.37
N THR A 184 0.60 16.91 -22.22
CA THR A 184 -0.75 16.34 -22.16
C THR A 184 -1.76 17.10 -23.04
N LYS A 185 -1.59 18.43 -23.23
CA LYS A 185 -2.39 19.21 -24.18
C LYS A 185 -2.09 18.81 -25.62
N GLU A 186 -0.83 18.70 -26.00
CA GLU A 186 -0.38 18.28 -27.35
C GLU A 186 -0.89 16.88 -27.71
N LEU A 187 -0.97 16.01 -26.71
CA LEU A 187 -1.51 14.66 -26.87
C LEU A 187 -3.03 14.58 -26.82
N SER A 188 -3.74 15.70 -26.69
CA SER A 188 -5.20 15.73 -26.60
C SER A 188 -5.84 16.22 -27.89
N GLY A 189 -7.06 15.79 -28.15
CA GLY A 189 -7.85 16.15 -29.33
C GLY A 189 -8.66 14.98 -29.85
N ASP A 190 -9.64 15.26 -30.70
CA ASP A 190 -10.49 14.25 -31.35
C ASP A 190 -11.14 13.27 -30.35
N GLY A 191 -11.57 13.77 -29.19
CA GLY A 191 -12.18 12.96 -28.13
C GLY A 191 -11.22 12.11 -27.32
N ARG A 192 -9.91 12.30 -27.51
CA ARG A 192 -8.84 11.63 -26.76
C ARG A 192 -8.15 12.60 -25.81
N TYR A 193 -7.57 12.08 -24.75
CA TYR A 193 -6.91 12.85 -23.70
C TYR A 193 -5.41 12.52 -23.64
N GLY A 194 -4.61 13.48 -23.17
CA GLY A 194 -3.17 13.25 -22.92
C GLY A 194 -2.95 12.41 -21.66
N VAL A 195 -3.81 12.54 -20.65
CA VAL A 195 -3.68 11.82 -19.39
C VAL A 195 -5.04 11.37 -18.84
N ALA A 196 -5.03 10.33 -18.04
CA ALA A 196 -6.14 9.93 -17.18
C ALA A 196 -5.65 9.80 -15.74
N TRP A 197 -6.27 10.52 -14.81
CA TRP A 197 -5.95 10.46 -13.40
C TRP A 197 -6.94 9.54 -12.67
N PRO A 198 -6.50 8.39 -12.11
CA PRO A 198 -7.33 7.56 -11.24
C PRO A 198 -7.38 8.17 -9.84
N LEU A 199 -8.43 8.93 -9.53
CA LEU A 199 -8.55 9.72 -8.31
C LEU A 199 -9.74 9.31 -7.44
N LYS A 200 -10.13 8.02 -7.47
CA LYS A 200 -11.08 7.47 -6.48
C LYS A 200 -10.56 7.71 -5.06
N GLU A 201 -9.25 7.52 -4.86
CA GLU A 201 -8.54 7.82 -3.62
C GLU A 201 -7.41 8.83 -3.93
N PRO A 202 -7.71 10.14 -3.93
CA PRO A 202 -6.79 11.13 -4.46
C PRO A 202 -5.64 11.50 -3.54
N VAL A 203 -5.77 11.26 -2.23
CA VAL A 203 -4.90 11.84 -1.19
C VAL A 203 -3.47 11.36 -1.34
N SER A 204 -3.25 10.05 -1.30
CA SER A 204 -1.90 9.47 -1.39
C SER A 204 -1.17 9.88 -2.67
N ALA A 205 -1.85 9.84 -3.83
CA ALA A 205 -1.25 10.27 -5.08
C ALA A 205 -0.86 11.75 -5.06
N THR A 206 -1.75 12.61 -4.55
CA THR A 206 -1.53 14.07 -4.48
C THR A 206 -0.37 14.40 -3.56
N LEU A 207 -0.37 13.88 -2.32
CA LEU A 207 0.66 14.19 -1.33
C LEU A 207 2.03 13.66 -1.72
N ASN A 208 2.09 12.42 -2.19
CA ASN A 208 3.36 11.79 -2.54
C ASN A 208 4.03 12.47 -3.74
N LEU A 209 3.26 12.91 -4.73
CA LEU A 209 3.80 13.65 -5.86
C LEU A 209 4.13 15.12 -5.52
N SER A 210 3.44 15.73 -4.53
CA SER A 210 3.73 17.12 -4.12
C SER A 210 5.16 17.32 -3.63
N LEU A 211 5.83 16.26 -3.10
CA LEU A 211 7.24 16.34 -2.71
C LEU A 211 8.14 16.76 -3.87
N SER A 212 7.85 16.35 -5.11
CA SER A 212 8.60 16.79 -6.30
C SER A 212 8.52 18.30 -6.52
N ALA A 213 7.44 18.92 -6.11
CA ALA A 213 7.21 20.36 -6.20
C ALA A 213 7.68 21.13 -4.95
N GLY A 214 8.22 20.44 -3.94
CA GLY A 214 8.63 21.00 -2.66
C GLY A 214 7.51 21.10 -1.63
N GLY A 215 6.34 20.51 -1.89
CA GLY A 215 5.24 20.41 -0.91
C GLY A 215 5.61 19.51 0.27
N ARG A 216 4.99 19.77 1.41
CA ARG A 216 5.21 19.00 2.65
C ARG A 216 3.92 18.71 3.39
N LEU A 217 2.94 19.55 3.29
CA LEU A 217 1.62 19.59 3.92
C LEU A 217 1.62 19.44 5.45
N PHE A 218 2.25 18.40 6.00
CA PHE A 218 2.32 18.15 7.44
C PHE A 218 3.61 18.75 8.03
N HIS A 219 3.45 19.60 9.03
CA HIS A 219 4.54 20.30 9.70
C HIS A 219 4.58 19.93 11.16
N ARG A 220 5.68 19.36 11.61
CA ARG A 220 5.90 19.03 13.03
C ARG A 220 6.53 20.23 13.73
N GLY A 221 5.88 20.71 14.79
CA GLY A 221 6.42 21.74 15.67
C GLY A 221 7.44 21.21 16.67
N ASP A 222 8.13 22.11 17.37
CA ASP A 222 9.11 21.77 18.43
C ASP A 222 8.46 21.04 19.61
N ASP A 223 7.15 21.21 19.80
CA ASP A 223 6.34 20.50 20.79
C ASP A 223 5.91 19.08 20.32
N GLY A 224 6.41 18.64 19.19
CA GLY A 224 6.09 17.34 18.57
C GLY A 224 4.72 17.28 17.88
N LYS A 225 3.90 18.33 17.96
CA LYS A 225 2.58 18.35 17.33
C LYS A 225 2.70 18.57 15.84
N VAL A 226 1.83 17.88 15.10
CA VAL A 226 1.74 17.99 13.65
C VAL A 226 0.57 18.91 13.28
N THR A 227 0.84 19.85 12.38
CA THR A 227 -0.17 20.75 11.81
C THR A 227 -0.19 20.63 10.29
N VAL A 228 -1.36 20.80 9.70
CA VAL A 228 -1.54 20.92 8.25
C VAL A 228 -1.32 22.38 7.86
N ARG A 229 -0.44 22.61 6.88
CA ARG A 229 -0.26 23.89 6.19
C ARG A 229 -0.16 23.60 4.70
N PHE A 230 -0.99 24.27 3.92
CA PHE A 230 -1.06 24.07 2.49
C PHE A 230 -0.29 25.21 1.79
N GLU A 231 0.97 24.95 1.46
CA GLU A 231 1.91 25.94 0.91
C GLU A 231 1.99 25.85 -0.64
N ASP A 232 2.75 26.74 -1.26
CA ASP A 232 2.83 26.83 -2.73
C ASP A 232 3.28 25.53 -3.40
N GLY A 233 4.19 24.78 -2.77
CA GLY A 233 4.62 23.45 -3.25
C GLY A 233 3.50 22.41 -3.25
N ASP A 234 2.58 22.51 -2.27
CA ASP A 234 1.44 21.59 -2.15
C ASP A 234 0.36 21.88 -3.20
N GLU A 235 0.32 23.12 -3.74
CA GLU A 235 -0.65 23.51 -4.77
C GLU A 235 -0.34 22.96 -6.17
N VAL A 236 0.95 22.70 -6.49
CA VAL A 236 1.38 22.42 -7.87
C VAL A 236 0.65 21.21 -8.44
N VAL A 237 0.62 20.11 -7.71
CA VAL A 237 -0.02 18.86 -8.18
C VAL A 237 -1.53 19.00 -8.32
N PRO A 238 -2.28 19.39 -7.26
CA PRO A 238 -3.72 19.51 -7.37
C PRO A 238 -4.13 20.57 -8.39
N ARG A 239 -3.43 21.70 -8.50
CA ARG A 239 -3.69 22.72 -9.49
C ARG A 239 -3.47 22.18 -10.91
N THR A 240 -2.37 21.48 -11.18
CA THR A 240 -2.10 20.87 -12.49
C THR A 240 -3.22 19.92 -12.90
N ILE A 241 -3.65 19.03 -12.01
CA ILE A 241 -4.75 18.09 -12.28
C ILE A 241 -6.04 18.83 -12.59
N SER A 242 -6.42 19.79 -11.76
CA SER A 242 -7.65 20.58 -11.95
C SER A 242 -7.65 21.37 -13.26
N GLU A 243 -6.52 21.98 -13.61
CA GLU A 243 -6.37 22.71 -14.86
C GLU A 243 -6.38 21.80 -16.10
N GLN A 244 -5.77 20.61 -16.02
CA GLN A 244 -5.85 19.59 -17.08
C GLN A 244 -7.28 19.11 -17.32
N VAL A 245 -8.10 18.99 -16.26
CA VAL A 245 -9.51 18.57 -16.38
C VAL A 245 -10.38 19.71 -16.92
N SER A 246 -10.28 20.90 -16.33
CA SER A 246 -11.26 21.99 -16.55
C SER A 246 -10.85 22.94 -17.68
N ALA A 247 -9.62 23.47 -17.65
CA ALA A 247 -9.15 24.50 -18.56
C ALA A 247 -8.57 23.93 -19.86
N ASP A 248 -7.66 22.97 -19.72
CA ASP A 248 -6.92 22.41 -20.86
C ASP A 248 -7.71 21.28 -21.55
N ARG A 249 -8.63 20.66 -20.86
CA ARG A 249 -9.36 19.45 -21.30
C ARG A 249 -8.43 18.35 -21.78
N SER A 250 -7.27 18.26 -21.17
CA SER A 250 -6.20 17.30 -21.49
C SER A 250 -6.21 16.07 -20.56
N ALA A 251 -6.96 16.13 -19.45
CA ALA A 251 -7.24 14.98 -18.62
C ALA A 251 -8.68 14.49 -18.77
N SER A 252 -8.87 13.17 -18.74
CA SER A 252 -10.19 12.57 -18.83
C SER A 252 -11.02 12.82 -17.56
N PRO A 253 -12.17 13.52 -17.63
CA PRO A 253 -12.98 13.75 -16.45
C PRO A 253 -13.66 12.48 -15.91
N THR A 254 -13.80 11.45 -16.73
CA THR A 254 -14.48 10.21 -16.34
C THR A 254 -13.63 9.32 -15.44
N THR A 255 -12.33 9.63 -15.25
CA THR A 255 -11.41 8.83 -14.42
C THR A 255 -11.21 9.38 -13.02
N LEU A 256 -11.80 10.55 -12.70
CA LEU A 256 -11.69 11.16 -11.37
C LEU A 256 -12.26 10.27 -10.25
N GLY A 257 -13.28 9.47 -10.55
CA GLY A 257 -13.85 8.49 -9.60
C GLY A 257 -13.37 7.05 -9.81
N SER A 258 -12.37 6.84 -10.68
CA SER A 258 -11.86 5.51 -11.01
C SER A 258 -10.66 5.12 -10.16
N GLY A 259 -10.52 3.82 -9.88
CA GLY A 259 -9.29 3.22 -9.40
C GLY A 259 -8.26 3.04 -10.52
N GLY A 260 -7.04 2.65 -10.16
CA GLY A 260 -5.96 2.47 -11.15
C GLY A 260 -6.30 1.45 -12.23
N SER A 261 -6.75 0.27 -11.84
CA SER A 261 -7.14 -0.81 -12.77
C SER A 261 -8.25 -0.40 -13.73
N ASP A 262 -9.21 0.43 -13.28
CA ASP A 262 -10.34 0.89 -14.09
C ASP A 262 -9.91 1.77 -15.28
N THR A 263 -8.70 2.33 -15.23
CA THR A 263 -8.17 3.18 -16.32
C THR A 263 -7.51 2.37 -17.43
N LEU A 264 -7.09 1.14 -17.17
CA LEU A 264 -6.32 0.34 -18.13
C LEU A 264 -7.06 0.06 -19.45
N PRO A 265 -8.37 -0.31 -19.46
CA PRO A 265 -9.09 -0.51 -20.72
C PRO A 265 -9.11 0.73 -21.61
N GLY A 266 -9.22 1.93 -21.03
CA GLY A 266 -9.17 3.17 -21.77
C GLY A 266 -7.78 3.50 -22.33
N LEU A 267 -6.71 3.16 -21.60
CA LEU A 267 -5.32 3.26 -22.07
C LEU A 267 -5.12 2.32 -23.29
N PHE A 268 -5.54 1.06 -23.17
CA PHE A 268 -5.43 0.07 -24.26
C PHE A 268 -6.23 0.44 -25.51
N ALA A 269 -7.37 1.12 -25.31
CA ALA A 269 -8.19 1.64 -26.39
C ALA A 269 -7.68 2.97 -26.99
N GLY A 270 -6.54 3.51 -26.50
CA GLY A 270 -5.99 4.79 -26.96
C GLY A 270 -6.83 6.02 -26.56
N LYS A 271 -7.75 5.87 -25.59
CA LYS A 271 -8.57 6.99 -25.10
C LYS A 271 -7.71 8.05 -24.40
N TYR A 272 -6.65 7.63 -23.72
CA TYR A 272 -5.63 8.49 -23.13
C TYR A 272 -4.24 8.01 -23.50
N ALA A 273 -3.28 8.95 -23.53
CA ALA A 273 -1.89 8.63 -23.86
C ALA A 273 -1.10 8.11 -22.65
N MET A 274 -1.47 8.54 -21.44
CA MET A 274 -0.75 8.22 -20.20
C MET A 274 -1.70 8.05 -19.03
N VAL A 275 -1.26 7.24 -18.05
CA VAL A 275 -1.93 7.08 -16.75
C VAL A 275 -0.87 7.09 -15.65
N PRO A 276 -0.95 7.98 -14.66
CA PRO A 276 -0.12 7.95 -13.46
C PRO A 276 -0.57 6.80 -12.54
N LEU A 277 0.30 5.82 -12.34
CA LEU A 277 0.00 4.60 -11.56
C LEU A 277 1.17 4.27 -10.61
N GLY A 278 0.91 3.41 -9.64
CA GLY A 278 1.97 2.72 -8.91
C GLY A 278 2.76 1.79 -9.83
N PHE A 279 4.00 1.56 -9.50
CA PHE A 279 4.92 0.78 -10.32
C PHE A 279 4.48 -0.69 -10.49
N SER A 280 3.77 -1.25 -9.52
CA SER A 280 3.23 -2.61 -9.52
C SER A 280 2.14 -2.86 -10.57
N TYR A 281 1.42 -1.82 -11.03
CA TYR A 281 0.38 -1.96 -12.06
C TYR A 281 0.90 -2.50 -13.40
N ARG A 282 2.22 -2.47 -13.62
CA ARG A 282 2.86 -3.03 -14.82
C ARG A 282 2.52 -4.51 -15.03
N GLN A 283 2.33 -5.27 -13.95
CA GLN A 283 1.89 -6.66 -14.03
C GLN A 283 0.52 -6.79 -14.72
N GLN A 284 -0.45 -5.99 -14.29
CA GLN A 284 -1.77 -6.01 -14.92
C GLN A 284 -1.71 -5.63 -16.39
N ILE A 285 -0.81 -4.70 -16.76
CA ILE A 285 -0.62 -4.33 -18.17
C ILE A 285 -0.07 -5.51 -18.98
N VAL A 286 0.93 -6.21 -18.45
CA VAL A 286 1.50 -7.40 -19.13
C VAL A 286 0.42 -8.48 -19.31
N GLN A 287 -0.44 -8.67 -18.32
CA GLN A 287 -1.48 -9.69 -18.35
C GLN A 287 -2.70 -9.33 -19.23
N GLN A 288 -3.07 -8.05 -19.31
CA GLN A 288 -4.35 -7.60 -19.86
C GLN A 288 -4.22 -6.85 -21.19
N ALA A 289 -3.02 -6.33 -21.51
CA ALA A 289 -2.86 -5.53 -22.73
C ALA A 289 -3.15 -6.35 -24.00
N PRO A 290 -3.87 -5.78 -24.97
CA PRO A 290 -4.10 -6.44 -26.24
C PRO A 290 -2.78 -6.76 -26.96
N LYS A 291 -2.78 -7.87 -27.73
CA LYS A 291 -1.61 -8.24 -28.51
C LYS A 291 -1.16 -7.08 -29.42
N GLY A 292 0.12 -6.69 -29.29
CA GLY A 292 0.72 -5.61 -30.08
C GLY A 292 0.61 -4.23 -29.42
N PHE A 293 -0.06 -4.08 -28.28
CA PHE A 293 -0.01 -2.83 -27.50
C PHE A 293 1.41 -2.60 -26.99
N ARG A 294 1.98 -1.44 -27.32
CA ARG A 294 3.33 -1.05 -26.89
C ARG A 294 3.23 0.06 -25.86
N TRP A 295 3.82 -0.17 -24.72
CA TRP A 295 3.82 0.76 -23.61
C TRP A 295 5.22 0.98 -23.06
N GLN A 296 5.40 2.03 -22.29
CA GLN A 296 6.63 2.36 -21.60
C GLN A 296 6.35 2.99 -20.24
N VAL A 297 7.32 2.87 -19.35
CA VAL A 297 7.35 3.50 -18.03
C VAL A 297 8.17 4.77 -18.10
N LEU A 298 7.56 5.88 -17.66
CA LEU A 298 8.21 7.17 -17.60
C LEU A 298 8.25 7.68 -16.15
N PRO A 299 9.25 8.46 -15.76
CA PRO A 299 9.25 9.11 -14.46
C PRO A 299 8.05 10.08 -14.35
N ALA A 300 7.53 10.24 -13.14
CA ALA A 300 6.60 11.32 -12.83
C ALA A 300 7.30 12.69 -13.00
N PRO A 301 6.53 13.79 -13.17
CA PRO A 301 7.13 15.11 -13.36
C PRO A 301 7.97 15.58 -12.16
N ALA A 302 9.01 16.33 -12.44
CA ALA A 302 9.88 16.95 -11.46
C ALA A 302 9.54 18.43 -11.24
N GLY A 303 9.92 18.95 -10.09
CA GLY A 303 9.76 20.35 -9.71
C GLY A 303 10.90 20.82 -8.84
N ALA A 304 10.65 21.76 -7.91
CA ALA A 304 11.66 22.29 -7.00
C ALA A 304 12.31 21.22 -6.10
N GLY A 305 11.57 20.13 -5.79
CA GLY A 305 12.08 18.96 -5.07
C GLY A 305 12.73 17.89 -5.99
N GLY A 306 12.96 18.18 -7.26
CA GLY A 306 13.46 17.22 -8.22
C GLY A 306 12.44 16.11 -8.50
N LEU A 307 12.89 14.86 -8.50
CA LEU A 307 12.05 13.66 -8.64
C LEU A 307 11.56 13.09 -7.30
N ALA A 308 11.67 13.84 -6.20
CA ALA A 308 11.27 13.37 -4.90
C ALA A 308 9.80 12.93 -4.90
N GLN A 309 9.53 11.74 -4.38
CA GLN A 309 8.19 11.19 -4.21
C GLN A 309 8.04 10.58 -2.83
N GLY A 310 6.89 10.79 -2.21
CA GLY A 310 6.52 10.08 -1.00
C GLY A 310 6.25 8.60 -1.30
N VAL A 311 6.65 7.76 -0.39
CA VAL A 311 6.35 6.34 -0.43
C VAL A 311 6.02 5.83 0.96
N SER A 312 5.03 4.96 1.01
CA SER A 312 4.69 4.16 2.18
C SER A 312 5.11 2.73 1.86
N PRO A 313 6.29 2.30 2.33
CA PRO A 313 6.74 0.93 2.10
C PRO A 313 5.76 -0.09 2.67
N GLN A 314 5.69 -1.24 2.06
CA GLN A 314 5.17 -2.44 2.71
C GLN A 314 6.12 -2.86 3.82
N THR A 315 5.57 -3.31 4.93
CA THR A 315 6.30 -3.61 6.16
C THR A 315 5.93 -4.99 6.69
N LEU A 316 6.87 -5.56 7.42
CA LEU A 316 6.65 -6.75 8.22
C LEU A 316 6.89 -6.39 9.68
N SER A 317 5.88 -6.59 10.52
CA SER A 317 5.90 -6.30 11.95
C SER A 317 5.65 -7.56 12.77
N VAL A 318 6.02 -7.53 14.04
CA VAL A 318 5.74 -8.60 15.00
C VAL A 318 4.72 -8.07 15.99
N ALA A 319 3.68 -8.85 16.27
CA ALA A 319 2.68 -8.49 17.27
C ALA A 319 3.31 -8.44 18.67
N GLU A 320 2.86 -7.49 19.52
CA GLU A 320 3.39 -7.38 20.90
C GLU A 320 3.09 -8.64 21.70
N ASP A 321 1.94 -9.25 21.51
CA ASP A 321 1.52 -10.48 22.21
C ASP A 321 2.20 -11.76 21.68
N CYS A 322 3.02 -11.68 20.62
CA CYS A 322 3.77 -12.81 20.12
C CYS A 322 4.75 -13.34 21.19
N PRO A 323 4.62 -14.58 21.68
CA PRO A 323 5.51 -15.12 22.71
C PRO A 323 6.90 -15.48 22.17
N HIS A 324 7.07 -15.54 20.85
CA HIS A 324 8.25 -16.01 20.15
C HIS A 324 8.87 -14.92 19.25
N LYS A 325 9.04 -13.71 19.79
CA LYS A 325 9.52 -12.53 19.04
C LYS A 325 10.89 -12.77 18.37
N LYS A 326 11.79 -13.52 19.02
CA LYS A 326 13.13 -13.83 18.45
C LYS A 326 13.04 -14.75 17.25
N GLU A 327 12.19 -15.76 17.33
CA GLU A 327 11.94 -16.71 16.25
C GLU A 327 11.22 -16.02 15.10
N ALA A 328 10.28 -15.11 15.39
CA ALA A 328 9.63 -14.28 14.38
C ALA A 328 10.65 -13.39 13.65
N VAL A 329 11.55 -12.71 14.37
CA VAL A 329 12.61 -11.90 13.75
C VAL A 329 13.60 -12.77 12.96
N ALA A 330 13.90 -14.00 13.41
CA ALA A 330 14.73 -14.91 12.62
C ALA A 330 14.08 -15.30 11.28
N PHE A 331 12.75 -15.50 11.26
CA PHE A 331 12.02 -15.69 10.01
C PHE A 331 12.04 -14.42 9.14
N LEU A 332 11.85 -13.22 9.71
CA LEU A 332 11.98 -11.97 8.98
C LEU A 332 13.38 -11.82 8.37
N ASP A 333 14.44 -12.16 9.12
CA ASP A 333 15.81 -12.10 8.61
C ASP A 333 16.03 -13.04 7.42
N PHE A 334 15.46 -14.26 7.45
CA PHE A 334 15.47 -15.17 6.31
C PHE A 334 14.69 -14.62 5.13
N LEU A 335 13.45 -14.19 5.37
CA LEU A 335 12.56 -13.69 4.32
C LEU A 335 13.14 -12.47 3.60
N LEU A 336 13.88 -11.63 4.33
CA LEU A 336 14.48 -10.40 3.86
C LEU A 336 15.98 -10.51 3.51
N GLN A 337 16.49 -11.72 3.29
CA GLN A 337 17.79 -11.89 2.62
C GLN A 337 17.73 -11.32 1.21
N PRO A 338 18.82 -10.74 0.68
CA PRO A 338 18.81 -10.08 -0.62
C PRO A 338 18.18 -10.91 -1.74
N ARG A 339 18.54 -12.20 -1.84
CA ARG A 339 17.97 -13.13 -2.83
C ARG A 339 16.45 -13.27 -2.69
N ASN A 340 15.95 -13.38 -1.46
CA ASN A 340 14.53 -13.57 -1.17
C ASN A 340 13.75 -12.29 -1.38
N MET A 341 14.30 -11.12 -1.00
CA MET A 341 13.72 -9.81 -1.32
C MET A 341 13.58 -9.60 -2.84
N VAL A 342 14.54 -10.07 -3.65
CA VAL A 342 14.40 -10.01 -5.12
C VAL A 342 13.22 -10.87 -5.58
N ARG A 343 13.04 -12.08 -5.04
CA ARG A 343 11.90 -12.94 -5.39
C ARG A 343 10.56 -12.27 -5.04
N LEU A 344 10.45 -11.69 -3.84
CA LEU A 344 9.27 -10.94 -3.42
C LEU A 344 9.03 -9.72 -4.31
N ALA A 345 10.07 -8.95 -4.61
CA ALA A 345 10.00 -7.76 -5.45
C ALA A 345 9.54 -8.09 -6.88
N LEU A 346 10.06 -9.14 -7.48
CA LEU A 346 9.66 -9.60 -8.81
C LEU A 346 8.21 -10.13 -8.80
N GLY A 347 7.82 -10.88 -7.78
CA GLY A 347 6.47 -11.41 -7.63
C GLY A 347 5.43 -10.30 -7.48
N ASP A 348 5.76 -9.26 -6.72
CA ASP A 348 4.86 -8.11 -6.46
C ASP A 348 5.02 -6.97 -7.48
N TRP A 349 5.95 -7.10 -8.41
CA TRP A 349 6.30 -6.05 -9.38
C TRP A 349 6.67 -4.71 -8.72
N MET A 350 7.23 -4.76 -7.53
CA MET A 350 7.68 -3.64 -6.71
C MET A 350 9.21 -3.59 -6.62
N LEU A 351 9.75 -2.64 -5.89
CA LEU A 351 11.18 -2.51 -5.64
C LEU A 351 11.50 -2.92 -4.20
N PRO A 352 12.57 -3.70 -3.96
CA PRO A 352 13.02 -3.98 -2.62
C PRO A 352 13.61 -2.71 -1.98
N THR A 353 13.49 -2.60 -0.65
CA THR A 353 14.13 -1.51 0.09
C THR A 353 15.62 -1.75 0.31
N GLY A 354 16.07 -3.02 0.43
CA GLY A 354 17.47 -3.40 0.64
C GLY A 354 18.35 -3.04 -0.56
N ARG A 355 19.50 -2.41 -0.29
CA ARG A 355 20.46 -1.96 -1.33
C ARG A 355 21.02 -3.11 -2.14
N GLN A 356 21.33 -4.25 -1.47
CA GLN A 356 21.88 -5.43 -2.15
C GLN A 356 20.85 -6.04 -3.10
N ALA A 357 19.61 -6.19 -2.65
CA ALA A 357 18.52 -6.67 -3.49
C ALA A 357 18.22 -5.72 -4.65
N LEU A 358 18.18 -4.40 -4.41
CA LEU A 358 17.94 -3.39 -5.45
C LEU A 358 19.06 -3.36 -6.51
N ALA A 359 20.25 -3.85 -6.16
CA ALA A 359 21.37 -3.96 -7.09
C ALA A 359 21.28 -5.17 -8.04
N ASP A 360 20.33 -6.08 -7.84
CA ASP A 360 20.19 -7.29 -8.64
C ASP A 360 19.96 -6.95 -10.13
N PRO A 361 20.67 -7.63 -11.06
CA PRO A 361 20.50 -7.40 -12.51
C PRO A 361 19.07 -7.58 -13.01
N ALA A 362 18.26 -8.44 -12.42
CA ALA A 362 16.87 -8.66 -12.81
C ALA A 362 16.01 -7.39 -12.65
N LEU A 363 16.34 -6.53 -11.68
CA LEU A 363 15.66 -5.25 -11.42
C LEU A 363 16.22 -4.08 -12.22
N ARG A 364 17.21 -4.32 -13.09
CA ARG A 364 17.89 -3.27 -13.90
C ARG A 364 17.70 -3.43 -15.40
N THR A 365 16.84 -4.35 -15.81
CA THR A 365 16.55 -4.55 -17.23
C THR A 365 15.67 -3.41 -17.76
N PRO A 366 15.79 -3.03 -19.05
CA PRO A 366 14.85 -2.09 -19.66
C PRO A 366 13.45 -2.69 -19.83
N GLU A 367 13.33 -4.00 -19.76
CA GLU A 367 12.07 -4.71 -19.93
C GLU A 367 11.06 -4.26 -18.87
N HIS A 368 9.85 -4.00 -19.31
CA HIS A 368 8.75 -3.54 -18.44
C HIS A 368 9.09 -2.35 -17.54
N GLY A 369 10.17 -1.60 -17.84
CA GLY A 369 10.54 -0.39 -17.10
C GLY A 369 11.26 -0.63 -15.76
N TRP A 370 11.79 -1.83 -15.51
CA TRP A 370 12.54 -2.11 -14.28
C TRP A 370 13.68 -1.12 -14.05
N ALA A 371 14.49 -0.85 -15.08
CA ALA A 371 15.59 0.11 -14.99
C ALA A 371 15.11 1.53 -14.58
N THR A 372 13.97 1.97 -15.12
CA THR A 372 13.37 3.27 -14.76
C THR A 372 12.95 3.28 -13.28
N GLY A 373 12.23 2.25 -12.82
CA GLY A 373 11.82 2.14 -11.42
C GLY A 373 13.00 2.12 -10.47
N THR A 374 14.01 1.30 -10.76
CA THR A 374 15.22 1.19 -9.95
C THR A 374 15.99 2.52 -9.86
N ALA A 375 16.07 3.28 -10.97
CA ALA A 375 16.65 4.63 -10.93
C ALA A 375 15.85 5.60 -10.06
N LEU A 376 14.52 5.46 -10.03
CA LEU A 376 13.65 6.29 -9.20
C LEU A 376 13.76 5.96 -7.69
N ALA A 377 14.21 4.76 -7.31
CA ALA A 377 14.34 4.38 -5.91
C ALA A 377 15.20 5.34 -5.07
N ALA A 378 16.22 5.95 -5.67
CA ALA A 378 17.07 6.96 -5.00
C ALA A 378 16.33 8.26 -4.64
N HIS A 379 15.18 8.51 -5.25
CA HIS A 379 14.37 9.71 -5.08
C HIS A 379 13.18 9.50 -4.16
N LEU A 380 12.94 8.27 -3.68
CA LEU A 380 11.86 7.98 -2.75
C LEU A 380 12.18 8.55 -1.36
N ARG A 381 11.15 9.07 -0.71
CA ARG A 381 11.19 9.69 0.61
C ARG A 381 10.04 9.14 1.44
N PRO A 382 10.11 9.16 2.76
CA PRO A 382 8.94 8.86 3.59
C PRO A 382 7.72 9.68 3.11
N ALA A 383 6.56 9.05 3.06
CA ALA A 383 5.33 9.75 2.69
C ALA A 383 5.07 10.94 3.63
N PRO A 384 4.52 12.06 3.14
CA PRO A 384 4.21 13.21 4.00
C PRO A 384 3.33 12.87 5.21
N ALA A 385 2.49 11.86 5.07
CA ALA A 385 1.62 11.36 6.13
C ALA A 385 2.32 10.48 7.17
N GLN A 386 3.58 10.13 6.93
CA GLN A 386 4.33 9.23 7.79
C GLN A 386 4.40 9.76 9.23
N SER A 387 4.11 8.90 10.20
CA SER A 387 4.09 9.24 11.63
C SER A 387 3.06 10.33 12.03
N VAL A 388 2.03 10.55 11.23
CA VAL A 388 0.94 11.48 11.54
C VAL A 388 -0.20 10.73 12.22
N ARG A 389 -0.27 10.82 13.55
CA ARG A 389 -1.38 10.22 14.31
C ARG A 389 -2.72 10.82 13.89
N GLY A 390 -3.70 9.96 13.65
CA GLY A 390 -5.02 10.35 13.15
C GLY A 390 -5.05 10.65 11.64
N TYR A 391 -3.99 10.31 10.90
CA TYR A 391 -3.97 10.44 9.44
C TYR A 391 -5.12 9.69 8.74
N PRO A 392 -5.48 8.45 9.10
CA PRO A 392 -6.59 7.76 8.46
C PRO A 392 -7.90 8.56 8.55
N GLU A 393 -8.25 9.09 9.73
CA GLU A 393 -9.44 9.92 9.87
C GLU A 393 -9.35 11.24 9.08
N TRP A 394 -8.19 11.90 9.13
CA TRP A 394 -7.94 13.11 8.34
C TRP A 394 -8.10 12.84 6.85
N LYS A 395 -7.51 11.75 6.35
CA LYS A 395 -7.59 11.31 4.95
C LYS A 395 -9.04 11.11 4.52
N ASP A 396 -9.80 10.33 5.29
CA ASP A 396 -11.13 9.88 4.88
C ASP A 396 -12.21 10.95 5.09
N LYS A 397 -12.12 11.73 6.18
CA LYS A 397 -13.17 12.72 6.54
C LYS A 397 -12.93 14.11 6.01
N VAL A 398 -11.68 14.48 5.71
CA VAL A 398 -11.31 15.82 5.28
C VAL A 398 -10.71 15.85 3.89
N ALA A 399 -9.60 15.15 3.66
CA ALA A 399 -8.80 15.35 2.47
C ALA A 399 -9.42 14.71 1.22
N THR A 400 -9.90 13.47 1.32
CA THR A 400 -10.53 12.76 0.19
C THR A 400 -11.72 13.54 -0.38
N PRO A 401 -12.75 13.90 0.42
CA PRO A 401 -13.88 14.65 -0.13
C PRO A 401 -13.49 16.04 -0.65
N ALA A 402 -12.59 16.76 0.05
CA ALA A 402 -12.15 18.08 -0.39
C ALA A 402 -11.41 18.05 -1.74
N LEU A 403 -10.51 17.08 -1.93
CA LEU A 403 -9.79 16.89 -3.20
C LEU A 403 -10.72 16.43 -4.32
N GLN A 404 -11.65 15.52 -4.07
CA GLN A 404 -12.63 15.08 -5.07
C GLN A 404 -13.52 16.24 -5.53
N GLU A 405 -14.01 17.07 -4.61
CA GLU A 405 -14.79 18.26 -4.94
C GLU A 405 -13.94 19.30 -5.70
N TYR A 406 -12.68 19.47 -5.35
CA TYR A 406 -11.79 20.37 -6.07
C TYR A 406 -11.50 19.89 -7.50
N TYR A 407 -11.19 18.61 -7.69
CA TYR A 407 -10.92 18.05 -9.02
C TYR A 407 -12.17 18.03 -9.92
N SER A 408 -13.36 17.89 -9.35
CA SER A 408 -14.62 18.02 -10.10
C SER A 408 -15.03 19.47 -10.39
N GLY A 409 -14.32 20.44 -9.81
CA GLY A 409 -14.63 21.87 -9.97
C GLY A 409 -15.76 22.37 -9.06
N ALA A 410 -16.23 21.56 -8.11
CA ALA A 410 -17.27 21.96 -7.15
C ALA A 410 -16.78 23.01 -6.15
N ILE A 411 -15.50 23.01 -5.81
CA ILE A 411 -14.86 24.02 -4.96
C ILE A 411 -13.60 24.59 -5.63
N GLY A 412 -13.24 25.82 -5.25
CA GLY A 412 -11.99 26.45 -5.69
C GLY A 412 -10.81 26.13 -4.77
N LEU A 413 -9.58 26.46 -5.21
CA LEU A 413 -8.34 26.23 -4.51
C LEU A 413 -8.33 26.82 -3.08
N GLY A 414 -8.89 28.03 -2.91
CA GLY A 414 -8.97 28.67 -1.58
C GLY A 414 -9.83 27.91 -0.59
N GLU A 415 -10.93 27.29 -1.04
CA GLU A 415 -11.77 26.46 -0.18
C GLU A 415 -11.10 25.10 0.09
N LEU A 416 -10.42 24.51 -0.89
CA LEU A 416 -9.59 23.31 -0.67
C LEU A 416 -8.56 23.58 0.44
N ARG A 417 -7.74 24.64 0.32
CA ARG A 417 -6.74 25.04 1.32
C ARG A 417 -7.38 25.17 2.71
N LYS A 418 -8.47 25.92 2.81
CA LYS A 418 -9.18 26.17 4.05
C LYS A 418 -9.64 24.86 4.73
N ARG A 419 -10.22 23.94 3.97
CA ARG A 419 -10.67 22.64 4.52
C ARG A 419 -9.50 21.80 4.99
N LEU A 420 -8.45 21.64 4.15
CA LEU A 420 -7.28 20.86 4.52
C LEU A 420 -6.63 21.41 5.80
N GLU A 421 -6.47 22.72 5.91
CA GLU A 421 -5.85 23.36 7.09
C GLU A 421 -6.77 23.40 8.28
N LYS A 422 -7.94 24.06 8.15
CA LYS A 422 -8.81 24.33 9.31
C LYS A 422 -9.45 23.05 9.83
N ASP A 423 -10.14 22.32 8.98
CA ASP A 423 -10.87 21.11 9.39
C ASP A 423 -9.88 19.98 9.68
N GLY A 424 -8.80 19.91 8.90
CA GLY A 424 -7.70 18.97 9.12
C GLY A 424 -7.02 19.11 10.46
N ASN A 425 -6.67 20.35 10.86
CA ASN A 425 -6.06 20.59 12.16
C ASN A 425 -7.01 20.28 13.32
N LEU A 426 -8.33 20.45 13.15
CA LEU A 426 -9.31 20.04 14.16
C LEU A 426 -9.35 18.50 14.34
N VAL A 427 -9.18 17.75 13.28
CA VAL A 427 -9.08 16.29 13.36
C VAL A 427 -7.80 15.90 14.07
N LEU A 428 -6.63 16.34 13.59
CA LEU A 428 -5.34 15.95 14.14
C LEU A 428 -5.16 16.32 15.63
N ALA A 429 -5.73 17.47 16.07
CA ALA A 429 -5.65 17.91 17.46
C ALA A 429 -6.25 16.91 18.47
N ARG A 430 -7.16 16.02 18.03
CA ARG A 430 -7.76 14.98 18.90
C ARG A 430 -6.77 13.88 19.26
N TYR A 431 -5.83 13.62 18.38
CA TYR A 431 -4.82 12.55 18.51
C TYR A 431 -3.51 13.01 19.14
N GLN A 432 -3.36 14.31 19.41
CA GLN A 432 -2.12 14.95 19.87
C GLN A 432 -2.24 15.59 21.28
N ARG A 433 -3.12 15.04 22.11
CA ARG A 433 -3.35 15.51 23.48
C ARG A 433 -2.35 14.89 24.45
#